data_75d456a3d99da13a715f2ed919a82a06
#
_entry.id   75d456a3d99da13a715f2ed919a82a06
#
_cell.length_a   1.000
_cell.length_b   1.000
_cell.length_c   1.000
_cell.angle_alpha   90.00
_cell.angle_beta   90.00
_cell.angle_gamma   90.00
#
_symmetry.space_group_name_H-M   'P 1'
#
loop_
_entity.id
_entity.type
_entity.pdbx_description
1 polymer ?
#
loop_
_entity_poly.entity_id
_entity_poly.type
_entity_poly.pdbx_seq_one_letter_code
_entity_poly.pdbx_strand_id
1 'polypeptide(L)'
;MALFLQQVLNGLTLGGIYSLVALGLTLVYGILHVPNFAHGAFYMAGAFVAFHLMSAWGANYWIAMAGAALAVAALATLAERLVFNPLRNASGLHPMIAAIGVLLFLEAAAQAIWGADFHRMRSPYTGIVNLAGVTAPVQRLLIIAAAFGLMLALHLFLKRTVTGSTIIAMAQNREGASLVGIDANRVSMLTFAISGVLAAVAATLYAPINLVYPAMGHLVITKAFVIIILGGMGSVPGAIVGGLIIGFAESFGAFYISTDYKDIIAFGLLVLILSLRPQGIFTRGVR
;
A
#
# COMPACT_ATOMS: atom_id res chain seq x y z
N MET A 1 25.65 12.69 14.28
CA MET A 1 25.52 12.65 12.81
C MET A 1 25.09 11.24 12.33
N ALA A 2 25.85 10.17 12.66
CA ALA A 2 25.52 8.81 12.24
C ALA A 2 24.12 8.33 12.66
N LEU A 3 23.71 8.57 13.92
CA LEU A 3 22.38 8.22 14.42
C LEU A 3 21.24 8.94 13.66
N PHE A 4 21.41 10.22 13.33
CA PHE A 4 20.45 10.96 12.53
C PHE A 4 20.31 10.36 11.12
N LEU A 5 21.42 10.08 10.45
CA LEU A 5 21.42 9.44 9.13
C LEU A 5 20.81 8.04 9.18
N GLN A 6 21.00 7.30 10.30
CA GLN A 6 20.35 6.01 10.51
C GLN A 6 18.83 6.15 10.56
N GLN A 7 18.30 7.19 11.22
CA GLN A 7 16.85 7.43 11.26
C GLN A 7 16.31 7.91 9.91
N VAL A 8 17.10 8.65 9.14
CA VAL A 8 16.74 8.99 7.76
C VAL A 8 16.59 7.72 6.90
N LEU A 9 17.53 6.78 6.99
CA LEU A 9 17.45 5.50 6.27
C LEU A 9 16.23 4.67 6.72
N ASN A 10 15.97 4.60 8.03
CA ASN A 10 14.79 3.92 8.57
C ASN A 10 13.49 4.58 8.07
N GLY A 11 13.42 5.90 8.11
CA GLY A 11 12.28 6.69 7.65
C GLY A 11 12.02 6.53 6.15
N LEU A 12 13.07 6.51 5.31
CA LEU A 12 12.95 6.22 3.89
C LEU A 12 12.45 4.80 3.62
N THR A 13 12.92 3.81 4.41
CA THR A 13 12.47 2.42 4.30
C THR A 13 10.98 2.30 4.62
N LEU A 14 10.54 2.80 5.77
CA LEU A 14 9.13 2.77 6.19
C LEU A 14 8.27 3.61 5.25
N GLY A 15 8.69 4.82 4.95
CA GLY A 15 7.99 5.74 4.07
C GLY A 15 7.83 5.19 2.65
N GLY A 16 8.83 4.49 2.13
CA GLY A 16 8.75 3.79 0.85
C GLY A 16 7.67 2.72 0.82
N ILE A 17 7.63 1.85 1.84
CA ILE A 17 6.58 0.81 1.96
C ILE A 17 5.20 1.45 2.13
N TYR A 18 5.07 2.43 3.01
CA TYR A 18 3.79 3.11 3.25
C TYR A 18 3.29 3.84 2.01
N SER A 19 4.18 4.48 1.25
CA SER A 19 3.82 5.12 -0.01
C SER A 19 3.32 4.12 -1.04
N LEU A 20 3.93 2.94 -1.18
CA LEU A 20 3.47 1.90 -2.11
C LEU A 20 2.05 1.41 -1.77
N VAL A 21 1.80 1.12 -0.49
CA VAL A 21 0.47 0.69 -0.03
C VAL A 21 -0.55 1.82 -0.24
N ALA A 22 -0.20 3.04 0.15
CA ALA A 22 -1.07 4.20 -0.01
C ALA A 22 -1.36 4.52 -1.48
N LEU A 23 -0.40 4.32 -2.39
CA LEU A 23 -0.62 4.46 -3.83
C LEU A 23 -1.65 3.47 -4.35
N GLY A 24 -1.53 2.19 -3.98
CA GLY A 24 -2.52 1.18 -4.35
C GLY A 24 -3.92 1.55 -3.87
N LEU A 25 -4.03 1.96 -2.61
CA LEU A 25 -5.30 2.41 -2.01
C LEU A 25 -5.83 3.68 -2.70
N THR A 26 -4.96 4.65 -3.02
CA THR A 26 -5.31 5.90 -3.70
C THR A 26 -5.89 5.65 -5.09
N LEU A 27 -5.35 4.71 -5.85
CA LEU A 27 -5.87 4.37 -7.18
C LEU A 27 -7.29 3.81 -7.09
N VAL A 28 -7.54 2.88 -6.16
CA VAL A 28 -8.88 2.31 -5.97
C VAL A 28 -9.84 3.36 -5.44
N TYR A 29 -9.41 4.19 -4.48
CA TYR A 29 -10.23 5.29 -3.96
C TYR A 29 -10.64 6.27 -5.06
N GLY A 30 -9.74 6.59 -5.98
CA GLY A 30 -10.04 7.48 -7.12
C GLY A 30 -11.18 6.98 -8.01
N ILE A 31 -11.41 5.67 -8.06
CA ILE A 31 -12.50 5.07 -8.87
C ILE A 31 -13.77 4.83 -8.05
N LEU A 32 -13.62 4.27 -6.84
CA LEU A 32 -14.76 3.91 -6.00
C LEU A 32 -15.32 5.10 -5.20
N HIS A 33 -14.49 6.10 -4.90
CA HIS A 33 -14.76 7.22 -3.99
C HIS A 33 -15.20 6.77 -2.58
N VAL A 34 -14.87 5.53 -2.21
CA VAL A 34 -15.17 4.92 -0.90
C VAL A 34 -13.92 4.25 -0.34
N PRO A 35 -13.75 4.23 1.00
CA PRO A 35 -12.65 3.54 1.65
C PRO A 35 -12.67 2.04 1.36
N ASN A 36 -11.57 1.51 0.80
CA ASN A 36 -11.42 0.07 0.54
C ASN A 36 -10.57 -0.60 1.62
N PHE A 37 -11.21 -1.14 2.66
CA PHE A 37 -10.52 -1.86 3.74
C PHE A 37 -9.91 -3.21 3.28
N ALA A 38 -10.43 -3.82 2.21
CA ALA A 38 -9.89 -5.06 1.66
C ALA A 38 -8.44 -4.94 1.17
N HIS A 39 -7.95 -3.71 0.93
CA HIS A 39 -6.57 -3.48 0.49
C HIS A 39 -5.53 -3.95 1.54
N GLY A 40 -5.85 -3.87 2.84
CA GLY A 40 -5.04 -4.45 3.90
C GLY A 40 -4.94 -5.97 3.82
N ALA A 41 -6.04 -6.64 3.46
CA ALA A 41 -6.04 -8.08 3.25
C ALA A 41 -5.26 -8.49 1.99
N PHE A 42 -5.26 -7.68 0.94
CA PHE A 42 -4.42 -7.90 -0.24
C PHE A 42 -2.93 -7.79 0.11
N TYR A 43 -2.56 -6.83 0.95
CA TYR A 43 -1.19 -6.74 1.48
C TYR A 43 -0.82 -7.99 2.28
N MET A 44 -1.64 -8.43 3.22
CA MET A 44 -1.46 -9.66 4.00
C MET A 44 -1.34 -10.88 3.09
N ALA A 45 -2.26 -11.06 2.14
CA ALA A 45 -2.26 -12.17 1.19
C ALA A 45 -0.95 -12.21 0.37
N GLY A 46 -0.43 -11.04 -0.05
CA GLY A 46 0.85 -10.93 -0.74
C GLY A 46 2.02 -11.45 0.09
N ALA A 47 2.08 -11.10 1.38
CA ALA A 47 3.09 -11.60 2.30
C ALA A 47 3.02 -13.13 2.48
N PHE A 48 1.80 -13.66 2.69
CA PHE A 48 1.61 -15.11 2.88
C PHE A 48 1.92 -15.93 1.62
N VAL A 49 1.48 -15.47 0.44
CA VAL A 49 1.79 -16.15 -0.83
C VAL A 49 3.30 -16.16 -1.06
N ALA A 50 3.99 -15.03 -0.88
CA ALA A 50 5.44 -14.97 -1.02
C ALA A 50 6.14 -15.88 0.00
N PHE A 51 5.71 -15.85 1.26
CA PHE A 51 6.23 -16.74 2.31
C PHE A 51 6.05 -18.21 1.93
N HIS A 52 4.85 -18.60 1.47
CA HIS A 52 4.56 -19.99 1.10
C HIS A 52 5.41 -20.45 -0.10
N LEU A 53 5.54 -19.64 -1.15
CA LEU A 53 6.37 -19.96 -2.31
C LEU A 53 7.84 -20.15 -1.93
N MET A 54 8.35 -19.35 -0.99
CA MET A 54 9.74 -19.49 -0.53
C MET A 54 9.93 -20.67 0.43
N SER A 55 8.99 -20.90 1.36
CA SER A 55 9.14 -21.91 2.42
C SER A 55 8.79 -23.32 1.97
N ALA A 56 7.70 -23.49 1.19
CA ALA A 56 7.21 -24.79 0.76
C ALA A 56 7.81 -25.23 -0.58
N TRP A 57 8.02 -24.31 -1.52
CA TRP A 57 8.50 -24.62 -2.87
C TRP A 57 9.96 -24.23 -3.10
N GLY A 58 10.62 -23.61 -2.13
CA GLY A 58 12.01 -23.19 -2.26
C GLY A 58 12.23 -22.12 -3.34
N ALA A 59 11.18 -21.39 -3.72
CA ALA A 59 11.25 -20.41 -4.78
C ALA A 59 12.24 -19.28 -4.44
N ASN A 60 12.93 -18.76 -5.45
CA ASN A 60 13.75 -17.56 -5.31
C ASN A 60 12.87 -16.38 -4.91
N TYR A 61 13.42 -15.47 -4.10
CA TYR A 61 12.72 -14.28 -3.59
C TYR A 61 12.01 -13.46 -4.68
N TRP A 62 12.64 -13.24 -5.82
CA TRP A 62 12.06 -12.48 -6.93
C TRP A 62 10.92 -13.22 -7.63
N ILE A 63 11.05 -14.55 -7.74
CA ILE A 63 9.98 -15.42 -8.27
C ILE A 63 8.81 -15.43 -7.30
N ALA A 64 9.07 -15.53 -6.00
CA ALA A 64 8.06 -15.49 -4.97
C ALA A 64 7.31 -14.14 -4.97
N MET A 65 8.04 -13.03 -5.12
CA MET A 65 7.46 -11.69 -5.24
C MET A 65 6.59 -11.54 -6.49
N ALA A 66 7.07 -12.01 -7.65
CA ALA A 66 6.27 -11.99 -8.89
C ALA A 66 5.04 -12.88 -8.78
N GLY A 67 5.17 -14.07 -8.21
CA GLY A 67 4.05 -14.98 -7.94
C GLY A 67 3.01 -14.38 -7.00
N ALA A 68 3.45 -13.76 -5.91
CA ALA A 68 2.59 -13.04 -4.98
C ALA A 68 1.87 -11.86 -5.67
N ALA A 69 2.59 -11.08 -6.47
CA ALA A 69 2.01 -9.96 -7.22
C ALA A 69 0.91 -10.42 -8.18
N LEU A 70 1.15 -11.50 -8.94
CA LEU A 70 0.15 -12.09 -9.86
C LEU A 70 -1.04 -12.70 -9.12
N ALA A 71 -0.80 -13.45 -8.05
CA ALA A 71 -1.87 -14.05 -7.25
C ALA A 71 -2.78 -12.99 -6.62
N VAL A 72 -2.19 -11.93 -6.06
CA VAL A 72 -2.97 -10.86 -5.44
C VAL A 72 -3.63 -9.96 -6.49
N ALA A 73 -3.01 -9.75 -7.66
CA ALA A 73 -3.68 -9.07 -8.77
C ALA A 73 -4.95 -9.81 -9.22
N ALA A 74 -4.86 -11.14 -9.34
CA ALA A 74 -6.01 -11.98 -9.67
C ALA A 74 -7.08 -11.94 -8.56
N LEU A 75 -6.66 -12.03 -7.29
CA LEU A 75 -7.54 -11.93 -6.13
C LEU A 75 -8.26 -10.58 -6.05
N ALA A 76 -7.54 -9.48 -6.25
CA ALA A 76 -8.08 -8.13 -6.23
C ALA A 76 -9.07 -7.91 -7.40
N THR A 77 -8.74 -8.42 -8.59
CA THR A 77 -9.63 -8.39 -9.75
C THR A 77 -10.90 -9.21 -9.52
N LEU A 78 -10.77 -10.38 -8.89
CA LEU A 78 -11.91 -11.23 -8.53
C LEU A 78 -12.81 -10.53 -7.50
N ALA A 79 -12.22 -9.93 -6.47
CA ALA A 79 -12.94 -9.14 -5.47
C ALA A 79 -13.68 -7.95 -6.11
N GLU A 80 -13.02 -7.25 -7.06
CA GLU A 80 -13.69 -6.18 -7.82
C GLU A 80 -14.92 -6.72 -8.54
N ARG A 81 -14.75 -7.79 -9.30
CA ARG A 81 -15.80 -8.34 -10.15
C ARG A 81 -16.98 -8.91 -9.36
N LEU A 82 -16.71 -9.63 -8.27
CA LEU A 82 -17.74 -10.36 -7.52
C LEU A 82 -18.38 -9.51 -6.40
N VAL A 83 -17.63 -8.56 -5.82
CA VAL A 83 -18.05 -7.80 -4.64
C VAL A 83 -18.30 -6.33 -4.97
N PHE A 84 -17.29 -5.64 -5.53
CA PHE A 84 -17.37 -4.17 -5.68
C PHE A 84 -18.16 -3.75 -6.92
N ASN A 85 -18.05 -4.45 -8.04
CA ASN A 85 -18.77 -4.14 -9.26
C ASN A 85 -20.29 -4.19 -9.09
N PRO A 86 -20.89 -5.25 -8.47
CA PRO A 86 -22.33 -5.28 -8.22
C PRO A 86 -22.83 -4.16 -7.30
N LEU A 87 -21.98 -3.71 -6.37
CA LEU A 87 -22.30 -2.66 -5.40
C LEU A 87 -22.01 -1.24 -5.89
N ARG A 88 -21.55 -1.09 -7.11
CA ARG A 88 -21.06 0.17 -7.70
C ARG A 88 -22.09 1.30 -7.67
N ASN A 89 -23.37 0.99 -7.84
CA ASN A 89 -24.47 1.96 -7.85
C ASN A 89 -25.20 2.05 -6.50
N ALA A 90 -24.75 1.29 -5.49
CA ALA A 90 -25.29 1.36 -4.16
C ALA A 90 -24.73 2.57 -3.39
N SER A 91 -25.35 2.94 -2.28
CA SER A 91 -24.82 4.01 -1.41
C SER A 91 -23.42 3.63 -0.90
N GLY A 92 -22.57 4.63 -0.63
CA GLY A 92 -21.17 4.43 -0.25
C GLY A 92 -20.93 3.52 0.97
N LEU A 93 -21.94 3.33 1.82
CA LEU A 93 -21.87 2.40 2.96
C LEU A 93 -21.80 0.93 2.53
N HIS A 94 -22.51 0.52 1.47
CA HIS A 94 -22.53 -0.87 1.02
C HIS A 94 -21.15 -1.38 0.55
N PRO A 95 -20.43 -0.68 -0.35
CA PRO A 95 -19.08 -1.10 -0.72
C PRO A 95 -18.10 -1.07 0.46
N MET A 96 -18.27 -0.14 1.42
CA MET A 96 -17.42 -0.06 2.60
C MET A 96 -17.61 -1.27 3.52
N ILE A 97 -18.86 -1.66 3.81
CA ILE A 97 -19.18 -2.86 4.60
C ILE A 97 -18.69 -4.12 3.88
N ALA A 98 -18.90 -4.20 2.56
CA ALA A 98 -18.41 -5.30 1.76
C ALA A 98 -16.87 -5.40 1.79
N ALA A 99 -16.14 -4.28 1.77
CA ALA A 99 -14.69 -4.25 1.89
C ALA A 99 -14.21 -4.80 3.25
N ILE A 100 -14.92 -4.48 4.33
CA ILE A 100 -14.64 -5.07 5.66
C ILE A 100 -14.95 -6.57 5.64
N GLY A 101 -16.04 -6.99 5.00
CA GLY A 101 -16.37 -8.41 4.83
C GLY A 101 -15.27 -9.18 4.08
N VAL A 102 -14.74 -8.61 2.99
CA VAL A 102 -13.61 -9.20 2.25
C VAL A 102 -12.35 -9.26 3.11
N LEU A 103 -12.07 -8.22 3.90
CA LEU A 103 -10.92 -8.18 4.82
C LEU A 103 -11.01 -9.35 5.82
N LEU A 104 -12.14 -9.47 6.52
CA LEU A 104 -12.35 -10.52 7.54
C LEU A 104 -12.36 -11.92 6.92
N PHE A 105 -12.95 -12.08 5.75
CA PHE A 105 -12.96 -13.35 5.03
C PHE A 105 -11.54 -13.79 4.67
N LEU A 106 -10.73 -12.91 4.09
CA LEU A 106 -9.35 -13.23 3.70
C LEU A 106 -8.46 -13.46 4.91
N GLU A 107 -8.67 -12.74 6.01
CA GLU A 107 -7.95 -12.97 7.27
C GLU A 107 -8.29 -14.34 7.85
N ALA A 108 -9.57 -14.70 7.92
CA ALA A 108 -10.02 -16.02 8.38
C ALA A 108 -9.50 -17.13 7.45
N ALA A 109 -9.50 -16.91 6.15
CA ALA A 109 -8.93 -17.86 5.19
C ALA A 109 -7.41 -18.04 5.40
N ALA A 110 -6.67 -16.95 5.65
CA ALA A 110 -5.24 -17.03 5.95
C ALA A 110 -4.99 -17.79 7.26
N GLN A 111 -5.79 -17.56 8.31
CA GLN A 111 -5.71 -18.32 9.56
C GLN A 111 -6.00 -19.80 9.36
N ALA A 112 -6.98 -20.15 8.54
CA ALA A 112 -7.32 -21.55 8.24
C ALA A 112 -6.23 -22.28 7.44
N ILE A 113 -5.52 -21.58 6.54
CA ILE A 113 -4.50 -22.18 5.67
C ILE A 113 -3.13 -22.24 6.34
N TRP A 114 -2.70 -21.15 6.99
CA TRP A 114 -1.34 -21.00 7.54
C TRP A 114 -1.28 -20.96 9.08
N GLY A 115 -2.42 -20.98 9.76
CA GLY A 115 -2.49 -20.82 11.22
C GLY A 115 -2.50 -19.36 11.66
N ALA A 116 -2.62 -19.16 12.99
CA ALA A 116 -2.61 -17.83 13.61
C ALA A 116 -1.20 -17.37 14.01
N ASP A 117 -0.18 -18.20 13.80
CA ASP A 117 1.19 -17.98 14.25
C ASP A 117 1.90 -16.87 13.48
N PHE A 118 2.95 -16.35 14.09
CA PHE A 118 3.86 -15.40 13.46
C PHE A 118 4.91 -16.14 12.64
N HIS A 119 4.98 -15.85 11.35
CA HIS A 119 5.96 -16.43 10.44
C HIS A 119 7.06 -15.41 10.14
N ARG A 120 8.31 -15.92 10.01
CA ARG A 120 9.45 -15.12 9.62
C ARG A 120 9.93 -15.52 8.24
N MET A 121 9.94 -14.57 7.32
CA MET A 121 10.49 -14.76 5.99
C MET A 121 12.01 -14.56 6.00
N ARG A 122 12.76 -15.47 5.38
CA ARG A 122 14.22 -15.30 5.28
C ARG A 122 14.55 -14.18 4.32
N SER A 123 15.45 -13.27 4.75
CA SER A 123 15.99 -12.28 3.83
C SER A 123 16.95 -12.95 2.85
N PRO A 124 16.79 -12.71 1.54
CA PRO A 124 17.74 -13.22 0.54
C PRO A 124 19.10 -12.50 0.62
N TYR A 125 19.10 -11.31 1.23
CA TYR A 125 20.29 -10.45 1.31
C TYR A 125 20.64 -10.18 2.77
N THR A 126 21.65 -10.89 3.26
CA THR A 126 22.14 -10.77 4.66
C THR A 126 23.31 -9.78 4.78
N GLY A 127 23.76 -9.21 3.67
CA GLY A 127 24.86 -8.25 3.65
C GLY A 127 24.52 -6.95 4.38
N ILE A 128 25.54 -6.33 4.95
CA ILE A 128 25.48 -5.03 5.63
C ILE A 128 26.46 -4.10 4.93
N VAL A 129 26.00 -2.92 4.53
CA VAL A 129 26.81 -1.85 3.96
C VAL A 129 27.00 -0.79 5.03
N ASN A 130 28.26 -0.48 5.35
CA ASN A 130 28.63 0.59 6.25
C ASN A 130 29.05 1.83 5.44
N LEU A 131 28.22 2.87 5.46
CA LEU A 131 28.51 4.14 4.79
C LEU A 131 28.55 5.27 5.82
N ALA A 132 29.68 5.94 5.95
CA ALA A 132 29.83 7.10 6.82
C ALA A 132 29.33 6.88 8.27
N GLY A 133 29.52 5.68 8.83
CA GLY A 133 29.08 5.33 10.20
C GLY A 133 27.62 4.91 10.30
N VAL A 134 26.91 4.78 9.18
CA VAL A 134 25.54 4.25 9.09
C VAL A 134 25.58 2.78 8.69
N THR A 135 24.92 1.95 9.46
CA THR A 135 24.79 0.52 9.17
C THR A 135 23.50 0.25 8.38
N ALA A 136 23.65 -0.02 7.10
CA ALA A 136 22.53 -0.25 6.19
C ALA A 136 22.45 -1.72 5.77
N PRO A 137 21.50 -2.53 6.29
CA PRO A 137 21.22 -3.84 5.72
C PRO A 137 20.85 -3.73 4.24
N VAL A 138 21.40 -4.58 3.40
CA VAL A 138 21.13 -4.57 1.95
C VAL A 138 19.64 -4.67 1.66
N GLN A 139 18.87 -5.43 2.46
CA GLN A 139 17.41 -5.51 2.32
C GLN A 139 16.72 -4.14 2.41
N ARG A 140 17.17 -3.24 3.31
CA ARG A 140 16.58 -1.89 3.42
C ARG A 140 16.90 -1.01 2.21
N LEU A 141 18.11 -1.10 1.70
CA LEU A 141 18.50 -0.39 0.47
C LEU A 141 17.68 -0.87 -0.72
N LEU A 142 17.45 -2.18 -0.80
CA LEU A 142 16.60 -2.79 -1.83
C LEU A 142 15.14 -2.29 -1.71
N ILE A 143 14.58 -2.23 -0.49
CA ILE A 143 13.24 -1.68 -0.27
C ILE A 143 13.15 -0.24 -0.79
N ILE A 144 14.11 0.61 -0.43
CA ILE A 144 14.13 2.01 -0.87
C ILE A 144 14.19 2.08 -2.40
N ALA A 145 15.15 1.38 -3.01
CA ALA A 145 15.32 1.38 -4.47
C ALA A 145 14.08 0.85 -5.20
N ALA A 146 13.51 -0.26 -4.75
CA ALA A 146 12.30 -0.85 -5.32
C ALA A 146 11.08 0.05 -5.14
N ALA A 147 10.90 0.64 -3.95
CA ALA A 147 9.78 1.54 -3.68
C ALA A 147 9.82 2.78 -4.59
N PHE A 148 10.94 3.48 -4.64
CA PHE A 148 11.07 4.65 -5.52
C PHE A 148 10.99 4.28 -7.00
N GLY A 149 11.57 3.14 -7.41
CA GLY A 149 11.47 2.63 -8.77
C GLY A 149 10.01 2.34 -9.17
N LEU A 150 9.23 1.70 -8.29
CA LEU A 150 7.82 1.41 -8.53
C LEU A 150 6.95 2.67 -8.52
N MET A 151 7.22 3.62 -7.62
CA MET A 151 6.54 4.93 -7.62
C MET A 151 6.76 5.66 -8.95
N LEU A 152 8.00 5.68 -9.42
CA LEU A 152 8.34 6.28 -10.71
C LEU A 152 7.69 5.54 -11.88
N ALA A 153 7.75 4.21 -11.88
CA ALA A 153 7.12 3.37 -12.90
C ALA A 153 5.60 3.60 -12.96
N LEU A 154 4.93 3.64 -11.81
CA LEU A 154 3.49 3.94 -11.73
C LEU A 154 3.19 5.36 -12.22
N HIS A 155 3.99 6.34 -11.83
CA HIS A 155 3.82 7.72 -12.28
C HIS A 155 3.94 7.85 -13.81
N LEU A 156 4.97 7.20 -14.39
CA LEU A 156 5.16 7.18 -15.85
C LEU A 156 4.04 6.42 -16.55
N PHE A 157 3.61 5.28 -15.99
CA PHE A 157 2.48 4.51 -16.51
C PHE A 157 1.21 5.36 -16.56
N LEU A 158 0.86 6.03 -15.47
CA LEU A 158 -0.35 6.87 -15.40
C LEU A 158 -0.29 8.06 -16.36
N LYS A 159 0.89 8.68 -16.55
CA LYS A 159 1.04 9.88 -17.40
C LYS A 159 1.35 9.61 -18.87
N ARG A 160 1.98 8.48 -19.18
CA ARG A 160 2.52 8.21 -20.52
C ARG A 160 1.78 7.11 -21.29
N THR A 161 0.85 6.38 -20.65
CA THR A 161 0.10 5.31 -21.33
C THR A 161 -1.37 5.67 -21.49
N VAL A 162 -2.00 5.13 -22.55
CA VAL A 162 -3.43 5.29 -22.79
C VAL A 162 -4.23 4.72 -21.61
N THR A 163 -3.87 3.52 -21.15
CA THR A 163 -4.51 2.88 -20.00
C THR A 163 -4.39 3.72 -18.73
N GLY A 164 -3.22 4.31 -18.46
CA GLY A 164 -3.04 5.22 -17.34
C GLY A 164 -3.92 6.47 -17.46
N SER A 165 -4.02 7.04 -18.65
CA SER A 165 -4.89 8.19 -18.91
C SER A 165 -6.38 7.86 -18.73
N THR A 166 -6.82 6.64 -19.09
CA THR A 166 -8.21 6.20 -18.83
C THR A 166 -8.51 6.06 -17.34
N ILE A 167 -7.54 5.56 -16.54
CA ILE A 167 -7.67 5.51 -15.07
C ILE A 167 -7.83 6.92 -14.50
N ILE A 168 -7.00 7.88 -14.94
CA ILE A 168 -7.10 9.26 -14.47
C ILE A 168 -8.44 9.90 -14.89
N ALA A 169 -8.89 9.69 -16.12
CA ALA A 169 -10.16 10.22 -16.61
C ALA A 169 -11.35 9.68 -15.80
N MET A 170 -11.36 8.36 -15.53
CA MET A 170 -12.36 7.72 -14.68
C MET A 170 -12.38 8.25 -13.25
N ALA A 171 -11.20 8.53 -12.68
CA ALA A 171 -11.07 9.08 -11.33
C ALA A 171 -11.53 10.55 -11.25
N GLN A 172 -11.45 11.31 -12.35
CA GLN A 172 -11.92 12.70 -12.40
C GLN A 172 -13.42 12.81 -12.64
N ASN A 173 -13.95 12.09 -13.61
CA ASN A 173 -15.38 12.09 -13.94
C ASN A 173 -15.74 10.77 -14.64
N ARG A 174 -16.36 9.87 -13.90
CA ARG A 174 -16.76 8.56 -14.39
C ARG A 174 -17.81 8.62 -15.48
N GLU A 175 -18.83 9.49 -15.32
CA GLU A 175 -19.91 9.61 -16.31
C GLU A 175 -19.35 10.19 -17.61
N GLY A 176 -18.58 11.27 -17.53
CA GLY A 176 -17.92 11.87 -18.68
C GLY A 176 -16.98 10.90 -19.42
N ALA A 177 -16.20 10.11 -18.66
CA ALA A 177 -15.34 9.08 -19.24
C ALA A 177 -16.13 7.99 -20.00
N SER A 178 -17.28 7.59 -19.46
CA SER A 178 -18.15 6.60 -20.11
C SER A 178 -18.79 7.14 -21.42
N LEU A 179 -19.10 8.42 -21.48
CA LEU A 179 -19.66 9.06 -22.68
C LEU A 179 -18.67 9.10 -23.86
N VAL A 180 -17.35 9.15 -23.58
CA VAL A 180 -16.32 9.09 -24.62
C VAL A 180 -15.84 7.65 -24.91
N GLY A 181 -16.60 6.63 -24.46
CA GLY A 181 -16.38 5.22 -24.79
C GLY A 181 -15.40 4.47 -23.88
N ILE A 182 -15.01 5.04 -22.73
CA ILE A 182 -14.16 4.34 -21.76
C ILE A 182 -15.00 3.29 -21.00
N ASP A 183 -14.58 2.03 -21.09
CA ASP A 183 -15.22 0.91 -20.38
C ASP A 183 -14.87 0.96 -18.88
N ALA A 184 -15.82 1.45 -18.08
CA ALA A 184 -15.68 1.58 -16.65
C ALA A 184 -15.36 0.25 -15.93
N ASN A 185 -15.86 -0.89 -16.43
CA ASN A 185 -15.61 -2.20 -15.84
C ASN A 185 -14.15 -2.61 -16.03
N ARG A 186 -13.63 -2.48 -17.26
CA ARG A 186 -12.22 -2.82 -17.55
C ARG A 186 -11.25 -1.94 -16.77
N VAL A 187 -11.53 -0.64 -16.72
CA VAL A 187 -10.66 0.31 -15.99
C VAL A 187 -10.66 0.00 -14.48
N SER A 188 -11.83 -0.30 -13.90
CA SER A 188 -11.94 -0.68 -12.50
C SER A 188 -11.15 -1.96 -12.20
N MET A 189 -11.35 -3.02 -12.98
CA MET A 189 -10.63 -4.30 -12.83
C MET A 189 -9.10 -4.10 -12.91
N LEU A 190 -8.62 -3.34 -13.91
CA LEU A 190 -7.20 -3.04 -14.06
C LEU A 190 -6.64 -2.25 -12.88
N THR A 191 -7.41 -1.30 -12.35
CA THR A 191 -7.00 -0.50 -11.19
C THR A 191 -6.89 -1.36 -9.94
N PHE A 192 -7.84 -2.27 -9.72
CA PHE A 192 -7.75 -3.24 -8.62
C PHE A 192 -6.57 -4.20 -8.78
N ALA A 193 -6.29 -4.67 -10.02
CA ALA A 193 -5.12 -5.49 -10.29
C ALA A 193 -3.82 -4.77 -9.96
N ILE A 194 -3.64 -3.54 -10.44
CA ILE A 194 -2.46 -2.72 -10.16
C ILE A 194 -2.33 -2.44 -8.66
N SER A 195 -3.43 -2.11 -7.98
CA SER A 195 -3.49 -1.92 -6.54
C SER A 195 -3.05 -3.17 -5.78
N GLY A 196 -3.54 -4.34 -6.19
CA GLY A 196 -3.14 -5.63 -5.64
C GLY A 196 -1.65 -5.93 -5.84
N VAL A 197 -1.10 -5.65 -7.03
CA VAL A 197 0.34 -5.77 -7.30
C VAL A 197 1.15 -4.91 -6.35
N LEU A 198 0.78 -3.62 -6.19
CA LEU A 198 1.50 -2.70 -5.31
C LEU A 198 1.45 -3.16 -3.85
N ALA A 199 0.30 -3.64 -3.38
CA ALA A 199 0.14 -4.19 -2.03
C ALA A 199 1.02 -5.43 -1.82
N ALA A 200 0.98 -6.39 -2.74
CA ALA A 200 1.75 -7.63 -2.65
C ALA A 200 3.26 -7.39 -2.72
N VAL A 201 3.71 -6.51 -3.60
CA VAL A 201 5.13 -6.15 -3.70
C VAL A 201 5.60 -5.43 -2.44
N ALA A 202 4.83 -4.46 -1.92
CA ALA A 202 5.14 -3.78 -0.67
C ALA A 202 5.24 -4.78 0.51
N ALA A 203 4.29 -5.72 0.59
CA ALA A 203 4.29 -6.77 1.61
C ALA A 203 5.49 -7.69 1.51
N THR A 204 5.82 -8.16 0.31
CA THR A 204 6.96 -9.05 0.07
C THR A 204 8.29 -8.37 0.35
N LEU A 205 8.44 -7.09 -0.01
CA LEU A 205 9.62 -6.30 0.30
C LEU A 205 9.83 -6.12 1.81
N TYR A 206 8.74 -5.97 2.56
CA TYR A 206 8.79 -5.71 4.00
C TYR A 206 8.85 -6.98 4.86
N ALA A 207 8.31 -8.10 4.37
CA ALA A 207 8.24 -9.37 5.11
C ALA A 207 9.58 -9.89 5.67
N PRO A 208 10.76 -9.73 5.00
CA PRO A 208 12.04 -10.17 5.58
C PRO A 208 12.50 -9.37 6.81
N ILE A 209 11.99 -8.15 7.01
CA ILE A 209 12.33 -7.30 8.16
C ILE A 209 11.19 -7.17 9.17
N ASN A 210 10.04 -7.76 8.87
CA ASN A 210 8.86 -7.79 9.73
C ASN A 210 8.29 -9.21 9.82
N LEU A 211 7.34 -9.41 10.73
CA LEU A 211 6.63 -10.67 10.87
C LEU A 211 5.45 -10.74 9.91
N VAL A 212 5.16 -11.95 9.40
CA VAL A 212 3.98 -12.26 8.60
C VAL A 212 2.97 -12.96 9.50
N TYR A 213 1.77 -12.39 9.65
CA TYR A 213 0.69 -12.93 10.47
C TYR A 213 -0.67 -12.44 9.94
N PRO A 214 -1.78 -13.16 10.19
CA PRO A 214 -3.06 -12.86 9.55
C PRO A 214 -3.58 -11.44 9.78
N ALA A 215 -3.45 -10.89 10.98
CA ALA A 215 -3.95 -9.55 11.31
C ALA A 215 -3.03 -8.39 10.87
N MET A 216 -1.88 -8.67 10.19
CA MET A 216 -0.93 -7.62 9.79
C MET A 216 -1.55 -6.58 8.85
N GLY A 217 -2.60 -6.95 8.11
CA GLY A 217 -3.31 -6.06 7.19
C GLY A 217 -4.01 -4.90 7.88
N HIS A 218 -4.51 -5.07 9.12
CA HIS A 218 -5.21 -4.02 9.86
C HIS A 218 -4.34 -2.80 10.18
N LEU A 219 -3.12 -3.04 10.65
CA LEU A 219 -2.19 -1.95 10.96
C LEU A 219 -1.79 -1.19 9.70
N VAL A 220 -1.53 -1.92 8.63
CA VAL A 220 -1.07 -1.33 7.37
C VAL A 220 -2.17 -0.52 6.70
N ILE A 221 -3.41 -1.04 6.66
CA ILE A 221 -4.53 -0.31 6.05
C ILE A 221 -4.87 0.95 6.83
N THR A 222 -4.84 0.90 8.16
CA THR A 222 -5.07 2.07 9.01
C THR A 222 -4.06 3.17 8.72
N LYS A 223 -2.77 2.84 8.62
CA LYS A 223 -1.72 3.80 8.22
C LYS A 223 -1.89 4.31 6.80
N ALA A 224 -2.26 3.44 5.87
CA ALA A 224 -2.53 3.85 4.49
C ALA A 224 -3.68 4.87 4.42
N PHE A 225 -4.74 4.71 5.22
CA PHE A 225 -5.80 5.71 5.32
C PHE A 225 -5.29 7.04 5.88
N VAL A 226 -4.51 7.02 6.95
CA VAL A 226 -3.87 8.23 7.49
C VAL A 226 -3.10 8.95 6.39
N ILE A 227 -2.32 8.22 5.61
CA ILE A 227 -1.47 8.76 4.55
C ILE A 227 -2.29 9.37 3.40
N ILE A 228 -3.33 8.67 2.92
CA ILE A 228 -4.14 9.21 1.81
C ILE A 228 -4.99 10.41 2.24
N ILE A 229 -5.46 10.43 3.49
CA ILE A 229 -6.18 11.59 4.03
C ILE A 229 -5.23 12.78 4.20
N LEU A 230 -4.06 12.55 4.77
CA LEU A 230 -3.01 13.56 4.94
C LEU A 230 -2.52 14.10 3.60
N GLY A 231 -2.26 13.21 2.64
CA GLY A 231 -1.80 13.57 1.31
C GLY A 231 -2.87 14.24 0.43
N GLY A 232 -4.15 14.00 0.74
CA GLY A 232 -5.32 14.35 -0.05
C GLY A 232 -5.84 13.12 -0.82
N MET A 233 -7.08 12.74 -0.53
CA MET A 233 -7.71 11.54 -1.08
C MET A 233 -7.75 11.58 -2.62
N GLY A 234 -7.28 10.51 -3.27
CA GLY A 234 -7.19 10.41 -4.73
C GLY A 234 -5.95 11.09 -5.35
N SER A 235 -5.07 11.70 -4.55
CA SER A 235 -3.84 12.34 -5.03
C SER A 235 -2.65 11.38 -5.01
N VAL A 236 -2.16 10.97 -6.18
CA VAL A 236 -0.96 10.13 -6.31
C VAL A 236 0.29 10.80 -5.71
N PRO A 237 0.60 12.09 -6.02
CA PRO A 237 1.70 12.79 -5.35
C PRO A 237 1.48 12.91 -3.83
N GLY A 238 0.22 13.11 -3.41
CA GLY A 238 -0.15 13.19 -2.00
C GLY A 238 0.14 11.88 -1.25
N ALA A 239 -0.17 10.74 -1.84
CA ALA A 239 0.12 9.42 -1.25
C ALA A 239 1.63 9.18 -1.08
N ILE A 240 2.46 9.60 -2.05
CA ILE A 240 3.92 9.46 -1.97
C ILE A 240 4.47 10.34 -0.83
N VAL A 241 4.16 11.62 -0.85
CA VAL A 241 4.68 12.56 0.14
C VAL A 241 4.14 12.26 1.54
N GLY A 242 2.84 11.94 1.63
CA GLY A 242 2.21 11.54 2.89
C GLY A 242 2.84 10.28 3.50
N GLY A 243 3.14 9.27 2.67
CA GLY A 243 3.83 8.06 3.11
C GLY A 243 5.24 8.34 3.62
N LEU A 244 6.00 9.20 2.94
CA LEU A 244 7.31 9.62 3.41
C LEU A 244 7.22 10.40 4.71
N ILE A 245 6.30 11.35 4.83
CA ILE A 245 6.11 12.15 6.07
C ILE A 245 5.81 11.22 7.26
N ILE A 246 4.87 10.28 7.12
CA ILE A 246 4.53 9.34 8.19
C ILE A 246 5.72 8.40 8.49
N GLY A 247 6.41 7.88 7.47
CA GLY A 247 7.59 7.04 7.67
C GLY A 247 8.72 7.75 8.42
N PHE A 248 8.99 9.01 8.10
CA PHE A 248 9.94 9.83 8.86
C PHE A 248 9.44 10.12 10.27
N ALA A 249 8.18 10.54 10.43
CA ALA A 249 7.61 10.84 11.73
C ALA A 249 7.66 9.63 12.68
N GLU A 250 7.36 8.44 12.19
CA GLU A 250 7.48 7.20 12.98
C GLU A 250 8.93 6.85 13.30
N SER A 251 9.85 6.97 12.33
CA SER A 251 11.27 6.65 12.56
C SER A 251 11.91 7.57 13.59
N PHE A 252 11.72 8.88 13.43
CA PHE A 252 12.23 9.86 14.37
C PHE A 252 11.51 9.81 15.72
N GLY A 253 10.19 9.64 15.71
CA GLY A 253 9.39 9.53 16.92
C GLY A 253 9.74 8.31 17.76
N ALA A 254 9.90 7.15 17.11
CA ALA A 254 10.31 5.91 17.78
C ALA A 254 11.71 6.03 18.43
N PHE A 255 12.62 6.77 17.81
CA PHE A 255 13.98 6.91 18.30
C PHE A 255 14.13 8.00 19.38
N TYR A 256 13.54 9.18 19.16
CA TYR A 256 13.73 10.34 20.06
C TYR A 256 12.71 10.43 21.19
N ILE A 257 11.54 9.79 21.05
CA ILE A 257 10.48 9.83 22.06
C ILE A 257 10.30 8.44 22.68
N SER A 258 9.65 7.51 21.98
CA SER A 258 9.50 6.10 22.36
C SER A 258 8.88 5.29 21.20
N THR A 259 9.28 4.03 21.10
CA THR A 259 8.71 3.09 20.14
C THR A 259 7.21 2.84 20.39
N ASP A 260 6.75 2.95 21.65
CA ASP A 260 5.35 2.71 22.02
C ASP A 260 4.42 3.83 21.53
N TYR A 261 4.95 5.02 21.32
CA TYR A 261 4.18 6.19 20.86
C TYR A 261 4.20 6.42 19.35
N LYS A 262 4.84 5.55 18.57
CA LYS A 262 4.96 5.72 17.10
C LYS A 262 3.63 5.91 16.39
N ASP A 263 2.59 5.14 16.79
CA ASP A 263 1.27 5.23 16.19
C ASP A 263 0.54 6.51 16.63
N ILE A 264 0.70 6.92 17.90
CA ILE A 264 0.15 8.18 18.42
C ILE A 264 0.74 9.37 17.66
N ILE A 265 2.02 9.34 17.34
CA ILE A 265 2.70 10.39 16.57
C ILE A 265 2.11 10.49 15.16
N ALA A 266 1.89 9.35 14.49
CA ALA A 266 1.29 9.31 13.17
C ALA A 266 -0.14 9.89 13.16
N PHE A 267 -0.98 9.48 14.12
CA PHE A 267 -2.34 10.00 14.28
C PHE A 267 -2.36 11.47 14.74
N GLY A 268 -1.48 11.86 15.65
CA GLY A 268 -1.35 13.25 16.10
C GLY A 268 -0.99 14.18 14.94
N LEU A 269 -0.08 13.75 14.07
CA LEU A 269 0.30 14.49 12.87
C LEU A 269 -0.86 14.59 11.88
N LEU A 270 -1.67 13.53 11.74
CA LEU A 270 -2.89 13.57 10.94
C LEU A 270 -3.85 14.63 11.46
N VAL A 271 -4.17 14.61 12.77
CA VAL A 271 -5.07 15.58 13.40
C VAL A 271 -4.55 17.01 13.22
N LEU A 272 -3.26 17.24 13.45
CA LEU A 272 -2.63 18.54 13.26
C LEU A 272 -2.77 19.04 11.83
N ILE A 273 -2.45 18.21 10.84
CA ILE A 273 -2.54 18.62 9.43
C ILE A 273 -3.98 18.86 9.00
N LEU A 274 -4.93 18.01 9.39
CA LEU A 274 -6.34 18.21 9.06
C LEU A 274 -6.94 19.44 9.75
N SER A 275 -6.47 19.80 10.94
CA SER A 275 -6.88 21.05 11.62
C SER A 275 -6.42 22.30 10.86
N LEU A 276 -5.25 22.22 10.19
CA LEU A 276 -4.69 23.33 9.40
C LEU A 276 -5.15 23.31 7.94
N ARG A 277 -5.30 22.10 7.36
CA ARG A 277 -5.70 21.86 5.97
C ARG A 277 -6.66 20.67 5.87
N PRO A 278 -7.97 20.87 6.05
CA PRO A 278 -8.97 19.80 6.10
C PRO A 278 -9.09 18.99 4.79
N GLN A 279 -8.59 19.53 3.67
CA GLN A 279 -8.60 18.84 2.38
C GLN A 279 -7.32 18.02 2.11
N GLY A 280 -6.36 18.00 3.04
CA GLY A 280 -5.04 17.39 2.85
C GLY A 280 -4.06 18.34 2.15
N ILE A 281 -2.79 17.86 2.00
CA ILE A 281 -1.67 18.70 1.53
C ILE A 281 -1.76 19.00 0.02
N PHE A 282 -2.18 18.02 -0.80
CA PHE A 282 -2.14 18.07 -2.27
C PHE A 282 -3.51 18.12 -2.96
N THR A 283 -4.59 18.32 -2.22
CA THR A 283 -5.90 18.46 -2.85
C THR A 283 -6.00 19.87 -3.47
N ARG A 284 -6.19 19.93 -4.78
CA ARG A 284 -6.57 21.18 -5.44
C ARG A 284 -8.00 21.49 -4.98
N GLY A 285 -8.17 22.61 -4.27
CA GLY A 285 -9.50 23.09 -3.92
C GLY A 285 -10.36 23.12 -5.17
N VAL A 286 -11.48 22.43 -5.14
CA VAL A 286 -12.55 22.64 -6.12
C VAL A 286 -13.03 24.08 -5.86
N ARG A 287 -12.66 25.00 -6.76
CA ARG A 287 -13.28 26.31 -6.87
C ARG A 287 -14.58 26.19 -7.63
#